data_88b435a51e6648e6e535e93966bd0a4b
#
_entry.id   88b435a51e6648e6e535e93966bd0a4b
#
_cell.length_a   1.000
_cell.length_b   1.000
_cell.length_c   1.000
_cell.angle_alpha   90.00
_cell.angle_beta   90.00
_cell.angle_gamma   90.00
#
_symmetry.space_group_name_H-M   'P 1'
#
loop_
_entity.id
_entity.type
_entity.pdbx_description
1 polymer ?
#
loop_
_entity_poly.entity_id
_entity_poly.type
_entity_poly.pdbx_seq_one_letter_code
_entity_poly.pdbx_strand_id
1 'polypeptide(L)'
;MRVLIAEDEEQMSRVLSTAISHQGYVVDVAYDGQTAIDLANQNAYDVMVMDVMMPVKTGVEAVKEIRQSGNKSHIIMLTAMAEIDVRVTGLDAGADDYLTKPFSLKELLARLRSMSRRLEDFTPNVLSLGRVTLSVGEQELQCENTIRLAGKEAKMLAFFMLNHDKELSTQQLFEHVWGADKDQEDVDEGYIFIYVSYLRQKLQAIGANLEIIGQEGSSYKLSEINGG
;
A
#
# COMPACT_ATOMS: atom_id res chain seq x y z
N MET A 1 -3.51 3.33 -7.78
CA MET A 1 -3.18 2.07 -7.07
C MET A 1 -1.87 1.53 -7.62
N ARG A 2 -0.93 1.14 -6.75
CA ARG A 2 0.33 0.48 -7.13
C ARG A 2 0.25 -1.02 -6.83
N VAL A 3 0.58 -1.83 -7.82
CA VAL A 3 0.45 -3.30 -7.76
C VAL A 3 1.82 -3.94 -7.96
N LEU A 4 2.20 -4.88 -7.08
CA LEU A 4 3.34 -5.77 -7.30
C LEU A 4 2.83 -7.07 -7.89
N ILE A 5 3.44 -7.51 -8.99
CA ILE A 5 3.24 -8.84 -9.55
C ILE A 5 4.48 -9.66 -9.29
N ALA A 6 4.34 -10.82 -8.66
CA ALA A 6 5.40 -11.80 -8.48
C ALA A 6 4.99 -13.09 -9.21
N GLU A 7 5.62 -13.34 -10.35
CA GLU A 7 5.32 -14.45 -11.27
C GLU A 7 6.60 -14.76 -12.06
N ASP A 8 7.10 -15.98 -11.99
CA ASP A 8 8.36 -16.40 -12.61
C ASP A 8 8.21 -16.67 -14.13
N GLU A 9 7.01 -16.96 -14.60
CA GLU A 9 6.75 -17.13 -16.02
C GLU A 9 6.66 -15.76 -16.73
N GLU A 10 7.72 -15.38 -17.46
CA GLU A 10 7.80 -14.06 -18.13
C GLU A 10 6.58 -13.74 -19.01
N GLN A 11 6.04 -14.75 -19.70
CA GLN A 11 4.89 -14.55 -20.58
C GLN A 11 3.64 -14.18 -19.78
N MET A 12 3.37 -14.90 -18.69
CA MET A 12 2.25 -14.62 -17.79
C MET A 12 2.43 -13.26 -17.11
N SER A 13 3.60 -13.01 -16.56
CA SER A 13 3.95 -11.73 -15.91
C SER A 13 3.75 -10.54 -16.86
N ARG A 14 4.15 -10.66 -18.12
CA ARG A 14 3.97 -9.62 -19.15
C ARG A 14 2.49 -9.39 -19.51
N VAL A 15 1.69 -10.47 -19.60
CA VAL A 15 0.24 -10.36 -19.84
C VAL A 15 -0.45 -9.66 -18.65
N LEU A 16 -0.13 -10.08 -17.42
CA LEU A 16 -0.71 -9.48 -16.21
C LEU A 16 -0.33 -8.00 -16.07
N SER A 17 0.96 -7.69 -16.22
CA SER A 17 1.43 -6.30 -16.08
C SER A 17 0.81 -5.37 -17.10
N THR A 18 0.73 -5.82 -18.37
CA THR A 18 0.08 -5.04 -19.43
C THR A 18 -1.39 -4.78 -19.12
N ALA A 19 -2.13 -5.81 -18.75
CA ALA A 19 -3.56 -5.70 -18.48
C ALA A 19 -3.87 -4.82 -17.26
N ILE A 20 -3.06 -4.93 -16.20
CA ILE A 20 -3.22 -4.14 -14.97
C ILE A 20 -2.83 -2.68 -15.24
N SER A 21 -1.74 -2.41 -15.98
CA SER A 21 -1.35 -1.06 -16.39
C SER A 21 -2.42 -0.37 -17.26
N HIS A 22 -3.11 -1.13 -18.13
CA HIS A 22 -4.24 -0.59 -18.91
C HIS A 22 -5.45 -0.13 -18.06
N GLN A 23 -5.53 -0.55 -16.80
CA GLN A 23 -6.53 -0.04 -15.84
C GLN A 23 -6.07 1.26 -15.16
N GLY A 24 -4.92 1.81 -15.54
CA GLY A 24 -4.34 3.02 -14.93
C GLY A 24 -3.58 2.75 -13.63
N TYR A 25 -3.21 1.49 -13.33
CA TYR A 25 -2.44 1.15 -12.15
C TYR A 25 -0.93 1.15 -12.45
N VAL A 26 -0.13 1.57 -11.47
CA VAL A 26 1.33 1.45 -11.53
C VAL A 26 1.72 0.02 -11.18
N VAL A 27 2.54 -0.62 -11.98
CA VAL A 27 2.88 -2.04 -11.84
C VAL A 27 4.39 -2.21 -11.74
N ASP A 28 4.84 -2.89 -10.69
CA ASP A 28 6.17 -3.44 -10.57
C ASP A 28 6.12 -4.97 -10.70
N VAL A 29 7.20 -5.59 -11.18
CA VAL A 29 7.28 -7.02 -11.43
C VAL A 29 8.49 -7.61 -10.72
N ALA A 30 8.27 -8.74 -10.05
CA ALA A 30 9.29 -9.65 -9.50
C ALA A 30 9.17 -11.01 -10.19
N TYR A 31 10.30 -11.66 -10.45
CA TYR A 31 10.35 -12.99 -11.08
C TYR A 31 10.71 -14.10 -10.10
N ASP A 32 10.85 -13.78 -8.83
CA ASP A 32 11.11 -14.72 -7.73
C ASP A 32 10.63 -14.15 -6.39
N GLY A 33 10.50 -15.03 -5.39
CA GLY A 33 9.98 -14.64 -4.09
C GLY A 33 10.90 -13.70 -3.29
N GLN A 34 12.23 -13.78 -3.48
CA GLN A 34 13.16 -12.89 -2.78
C GLN A 34 13.06 -11.46 -3.34
N THR A 35 13.06 -11.31 -4.65
CA THR A 35 12.87 -10.01 -5.31
C THR A 35 11.52 -9.40 -4.91
N ALA A 36 10.46 -10.21 -4.77
CA ALA A 36 9.16 -9.73 -4.30
C ALA A 36 9.22 -9.17 -2.87
N ILE A 37 9.93 -9.84 -1.95
CA ILE A 37 10.16 -9.37 -0.58
C ILE A 37 10.92 -8.05 -0.58
N ASP A 38 12.01 -7.97 -1.36
CA ASP A 38 12.87 -6.79 -1.40
C ASP A 38 12.09 -5.57 -1.92
N LEU A 39 11.29 -5.74 -2.98
CA LEU A 39 10.42 -4.70 -3.50
C LEU A 39 9.33 -4.30 -2.49
N ALA A 40 8.70 -5.26 -1.82
CA ALA A 40 7.67 -5.01 -0.82
C ALA A 40 8.20 -4.27 0.43
N ASN A 41 9.48 -4.43 0.74
CA ASN A 41 10.14 -3.70 1.83
C ASN A 41 10.57 -2.29 1.43
N GLN A 42 10.94 -2.08 0.16
CA GLN A 42 11.39 -0.78 -0.35
C GLN A 42 10.25 0.15 -0.75
N ASN A 43 9.13 -0.41 -1.20
CA ASN A 43 8.01 0.34 -1.76
C ASN A 43 6.70 0.04 -1.04
N ALA A 44 5.78 0.99 -1.10
CA ALA A 44 4.39 0.78 -0.69
C ALA A 44 3.58 0.25 -1.88
N TYR A 45 2.92 -0.88 -1.68
CA TYR A 45 1.97 -1.45 -2.63
C TYR A 45 0.58 -1.50 -2.01
N ASP A 46 -0.43 -1.22 -2.81
CA ASP A 46 -1.82 -1.36 -2.42
C ASP A 46 -2.24 -2.84 -2.46
N VAL A 47 -1.83 -3.53 -3.53
CA VAL A 47 -2.11 -4.94 -3.76
C VAL A 47 -0.86 -5.65 -4.28
N MET A 48 -0.65 -6.88 -3.86
CA MET A 48 0.36 -7.80 -4.41
C MET A 48 -0.34 -9.01 -5.00
N VAL A 49 0.03 -9.39 -6.22
CA VAL A 49 -0.41 -10.61 -6.90
C VAL A 49 0.79 -11.52 -6.96
N MET A 50 0.73 -12.67 -6.28
CA MET A 50 1.90 -13.55 -6.07
C MET A 50 1.61 -14.98 -6.50
N ASP A 51 2.43 -15.54 -7.37
CA ASP A 51 2.39 -16.97 -7.63
C ASP A 51 2.87 -17.75 -6.39
N VAL A 52 2.25 -18.88 -6.15
CA VAL A 52 2.66 -19.82 -5.10
C VAL A 52 4.03 -20.43 -5.42
N MET A 53 4.23 -20.84 -6.67
CA MET A 53 5.44 -21.56 -7.10
C MET A 53 6.39 -20.61 -7.82
N MET A 54 7.40 -20.15 -7.09
CA MET A 54 8.46 -19.28 -7.64
C MET A 54 9.84 -19.81 -7.22
N PRO A 55 10.90 -19.53 -8.02
CA PRO A 55 12.27 -19.85 -7.67
C PRO A 55 12.76 -19.01 -6.49
N VAL A 56 13.89 -19.42 -5.89
CA VAL A 56 14.57 -18.81 -4.74
C VAL A 56 13.75 -18.92 -3.45
N LYS A 57 12.57 -18.33 -3.42
CA LYS A 57 11.54 -18.49 -2.37
C LYS A 57 10.17 -18.66 -2.99
N THR A 58 9.39 -19.54 -2.42
CA THR A 58 7.97 -19.72 -2.81
C THR A 58 7.15 -18.48 -2.45
N GLY A 59 6.01 -18.30 -3.11
CA GLY A 59 5.11 -17.20 -2.77
C GLY A 59 4.59 -17.27 -1.34
N VAL A 60 4.39 -18.47 -0.79
CA VAL A 60 3.96 -18.65 0.61
C VAL A 60 5.03 -18.17 1.59
N GLU A 61 6.31 -18.51 1.34
CA GLU A 61 7.43 -18.02 2.15
C GLU A 61 7.56 -16.50 2.03
N ALA A 62 7.44 -15.97 0.82
CA ALA A 62 7.48 -14.53 0.58
C ALA A 62 6.37 -13.79 1.32
N VAL A 63 5.12 -14.25 1.24
CA VAL A 63 3.98 -13.67 1.98
C VAL A 63 4.25 -13.65 3.48
N LYS A 64 4.74 -14.77 4.03
CA LYS A 64 5.03 -14.86 5.47
C LYS A 64 6.07 -13.83 5.91
N GLU A 65 7.17 -13.67 5.16
CA GLU A 65 8.22 -12.68 5.48
C GLU A 65 7.70 -11.24 5.31
N ILE A 66 6.95 -10.96 4.25
CA ILE A 66 6.30 -9.67 4.02
C ILE A 66 5.36 -9.31 5.17
N ARG A 67 4.58 -10.26 5.68
CA ARG A 67 3.70 -10.03 6.84
C ARG A 67 4.48 -9.83 8.14
N GLN A 68 5.57 -10.57 8.33
CA GLN A 68 6.45 -10.42 9.51
C GLN A 68 7.13 -9.04 9.55
N SER A 69 7.38 -8.41 8.40
CA SER A 69 7.87 -7.01 8.34
C SER A 69 6.79 -5.96 8.67
N GLY A 70 5.55 -6.38 9.01
CA GLY A 70 4.45 -5.47 9.32
C GLY A 70 3.69 -4.95 8.10
N ASN A 71 4.00 -5.43 6.90
CA ASN A 71 3.30 -5.03 5.68
C ASN A 71 1.85 -5.49 5.70
N LYS A 72 0.90 -4.57 5.47
CA LYS A 72 -0.56 -4.81 5.49
C LYS A 72 -1.21 -4.70 4.10
N SER A 73 -0.42 -4.60 3.02
CA SER A 73 -0.95 -4.58 1.65
C SER A 73 -1.80 -5.82 1.38
N HIS A 74 -2.84 -5.70 0.57
CA HIS A 74 -3.63 -6.87 0.16
C HIS A 74 -2.81 -7.82 -0.70
N ILE A 75 -2.87 -9.13 -0.41
CA ILE A 75 -2.15 -10.16 -1.15
C ILE A 75 -3.13 -11.16 -1.75
N ILE A 76 -3.10 -11.27 -3.08
CA ILE A 76 -3.80 -12.30 -3.86
C ILE A 76 -2.77 -13.36 -4.25
N MET A 77 -2.99 -14.61 -3.84
CA MET A 77 -2.16 -15.73 -4.29
C MET A 77 -2.72 -16.34 -5.56
N LEU A 78 -1.84 -16.58 -6.54
CA LEU A 78 -2.15 -17.38 -7.73
C LEU A 78 -1.74 -18.83 -7.45
N THR A 79 -2.65 -19.79 -7.56
CA THR A 79 -2.39 -21.19 -7.17
C THR A 79 -2.93 -22.18 -8.20
N ALA A 80 -2.26 -23.30 -8.39
CA ALA A 80 -2.79 -24.40 -9.20
C ALA A 80 -3.91 -25.15 -8.43
N MET A 81 -4.89 -25.69 -9.17
CA MET A 81 -6.10 -26.34 -8.63
C MET A 81 -5.81 -27.55 -7.72
N ALA A 82 -4.64 -28.20 -7.89
CA ALA A 82 -4.23 -29.39 -7.14
C ALA A 82 -3.70 -29.12 -5.70
N GLU A 83 -3.55 -27.86 -5.33
CA GLU A 83 -2.87 -27.46 -4.09
C GLU A 83 -3.84 -26.99 -3.01
N ILE A 84 -4.92 -27.75 -2.74
CA ILE A 84 -5.90 -27.42 -1.70
C ILE A 84 -5.21 -27.28 -0.33
N ASP A 85 -4.22 -28.13 -0.05
CA ASP A 85 -3.45 -28.07 1.19
C ASP A 85 -2.58 -26.80 1.29
N VAL A 86 -2.12 -26.27 0.16
CA VAL A 86 -1.36 -25.02 0.08
C VAL A 86 -2.27 -23.79 0.31
N ARG A 87 -3.57 -23.88 -0.02
CA ARG A 87 -4.54 -22.81 0.27
C ARG A 87 -4.74 -22.61 1.78
N VAL A 88 -4.77 -23.69 2.54
CA VAL A 88 -4.84 -23.63 4.03
C VAL A 88 -3.54 -23.04 4.57
N THR A 89 -2.40 -23.55 4.13
CA THR A 89 -1.07 -23.07 4.56
C THR A 89 -0.83 -21.61 4.19
N GLY A 90 -1.34 -21.15 3.07
CA GLY A 90 -1.15 -19.77 2.61
C GLY A 90 -2.12 -18.78 3.27
N LEU A 91 -3.35 -19.18 3.67
CA LEU A 91 -4.21 -18.36 4.54
C LEU A 91 -3.53 -18.18 5.91
N ASP A 92 -2.93 -19.24 6.45
CA ASP A 92 -2.13 -19.19 7.68
C ASP A 92 -0.85 -18.33 7.50
N ALA A 93 -0.33 -18.18 6.26
CA ALA A 93 0.77 -17.29 5.95
C ALA A 93 0.37 -15.82 5.87
N GLY A 94 -0.93 -15.50 5.79
CA GLY A 94 -1.47 -14.14 5.80
C GLY A 94 -1.86 -13.57 4.43
N ALA A 95 -2.12 -14.41 3.44
CA ALA A 95 -2.76 -13.97 2.18
C ALA A 95 -4.23 -13.60 2.42
N ASP A 96 -4.75 -12.63 1.66
CA ASP A 96 -6.13 -12.13 1.81
C ASP A 96 -7.10 -12.78 0.82
N ASP A 97 -6.59 -13.25 -0.33
CA ASP A 97 -7.42 -13.87 -1.38
C ASP A 97 -6.61 -14.88 -2.20
N TYR A 98 -7.34 -15.77 -2.89
CA TYR A 98 -6.78 -16.80 -3.77
C TYR A 98 -7.46 -16.80 -5.12
N LEU A 99 -6.67 -16.96 -6.17
CA LEU A 99 -7.13 -17.11 -7.53
C LEU A 99 -6.51 -18.37 -8.14
N THR A 100 -7.36 -19.34 -8.50
CA THR A 100 -6.88 -20.63 -9.02
C THR A 100 -6.55 -20.56 -10.50
N LYS A 101 -5.36 -21.05 -10.88
CA LYS A 101 -4.96 -21.25 -12.30
C LYS A 101 -5.67 -22.50 -12.86
N PRO A 102 -6.26 -22.44 -14.10
CA PRO A 102 -6.35 -21.28 -14.96
C PRO A 102 -7.44 -20.30 -14.50
N PHE A 103 -7.16 -19.00 -14.52
CA PHE A 103 -8.11 -17.94 -14.20
C PHE A 103 -8.36 -17.04 -15.41
N SER A 104 -9.45 -16.32 -15.39
CA SER A 104 -9.69 -15.28 -16.38
C SER A 104 -9.08 -13.95 -15.92
N LEU A 105 -8.42 -13.26 -16.85
CA LEU A 105 -7.89 -11.91 -16.60
C LEU A 105 -8.98 -10.95 -16.07
N LYS A 106 -10.23 -11.12 -16.59
CA LYS A 106 -11.40 -10.35 -16.14
C LYS A 106 -11.70 -10.56 -14.65
N GLU A 107 -11.50 -11.78 -14.14
CA GLU A 107 -11.70 -12.10 -12.72
C GLU A 107 -10.64 -11.42 -11.86
N LEU A 108 -9.36 -11.53 -12.22
CA LEU A 108 -8.28 -10.83 -11.51
C LEU A 108 -8.53 -9.31 -11.46
N LEU A 109 -8.83 -8.70 -12.60
CA LEU A 109 -9.13 -7.27 -12.66
C LEU A 109 -10.38 -6.87 -11.83
N ALA A 110 -11.38 -7.74 -11.75
CA ALA A 110 -12.55 -7.50 -10.90
C ALA A 110 -12.19 -7.54 -9.40
N ARG A 111 -11.31 -8.46 -8.99
CA ARG A 111 -10.79 -8.54 -7.61
C ARG A 111 -9.95 -7.31 -7.27
N LEU A 112 -9.04 -6.89 -8.15
CA LEU A 112 -8.24 -5.68 -7.96
C LEU A 112 -9.13 -4.44 -7.80
N ARG A 113 -10.17 -4.27 -8.63
CA ARG A 113 -11.14 -3.17 -8.46
C ARG A 113 -11.92 -3.25 -7.16
N SER A 114 -12.27 -4.45 -6.70
CA SER A 114 -12.96 -4.63 -5.41
C SER A 114 -12.06 -4.26 -4.24
N MET A 115 -10.77 -4.58 -4.32
CA MET A 115 -9.78 -4.21 -3.31
C MET A 115 -9.50 -2.72 -3.32
N SER A 116 -9.39 -2.09 -4.48
CA SER A 116 -9.25 -0.63 -4.59
C SER A 116 -10.37 0.12 -3.85
N ARG A 117 -11.62 -0.31 -4.01
CA ARG A 117 -12.75 0.26 -3.26
C ARG A 117 -12.69 -0.03 -1.76
N ARG A 118 -12.22 -1.22 -1.36
CA ARG A 118 -12.07 -1.58 0.06
C ARG A 118 -10.93 -0.81 0.74
N LEU A 119 -9.88 -0.42 0.01
CA LEU A 119 -8.83 0.45 0.54
C LEU A 119 -9.38 1.82 0.96
N GLU A 120 -10.40 2.33 0.25
CA GLU A 120 -11.14 3.54 0.66
C GLU A 120 -12.02 3.29 1.90
N ASP A 121 -12.58 2.07 2.05
CA ASP A 121 -13.50 1.71 3.15
C ASP A 121 -12.79 1.07 4.36
N PHE A 122 -11.55 0.60 4.21
CA PHE A 122 -10.83 -0.21 5.23
C PHE A 122 -9.64 0.48 5.87
N THR A 123 -9.55 1.80 5.81
CA THR A 123 -8.66 2.51 6.71
C THR A 123 -9.17 2.25 8.13
N PRO A 124 -8.37 1.63 9.03
CA PRO A 124 -8.79 1.47 10.41
C PRO A 124 -9.27 2.81 10.94
N ASN A 125 -10.41 2.84 11.60
CA ASN A 125 -11.00 4.10 12.08
C ASN A 125 -10.04 4.83 13.03
N VAL A 126 -9.12 4.08 13.65
CA VAL A 126 -8.06 4.61 14.52
C VAL A 126 -6.73 3.98 14.12
N LEU A 127 -5.75 4.82 13.82
CA LEU A 127 -4.36 4.45 13.54
C LEU A 127 -3.46 4.99 14.64
N SER A 128 -2.47 4.19 15.06
CA SER A 128 -1.47 4.63 16.04
C SER A 128 -0.07 4.34 15.53
N LEU A 129 0.84 5.30 15.68
CA LEU A 129 2.26 5.18 15.37
C LEU A 129 3.05 6.02 16.38
N GLY A 130 4.02 5.40 17.04
CA GLY A 130 4.69 6.03 18.19
C GLY A 130 3.68 6.48 19.25
N ARG A 131 3.73 7.77 19.63
CA ARG A 131 2.78 8.38 20.58
C ARG A 131 1.57 9.04 19.93
N VAL A 132 1.49 8.98 18.60
CA VAL A 132 0.46 9.67 17.81
C VAL A 132 -0.69 8.72 17.49
N THR A 133 -1.92 9.20 17.68
CA THR A 133 -3.15 8.52 17.32
C THR A 133 -3.96 9.38 16.35
N LEU A 134 -4.40 8.80 15.24
CA LEU A 134 -5.27 9.41 14.25
C LEU A 134 -6.62 8.69 14.22
N SER A 135 -7.70 9.39 14.60
CA SER A 135 -9.07 8.95 14.33
C SER A 135 -9.48 9.44 12.95
N VAL A 136 -9.47 8.55 11.96
CA VAL A 136 -9.69 8.92 10.54
C VAL A 136 -11.12 9.38 10.33
N GLY A 137 -12.11 8.68 10.89
CA GLY A 137 -13.54 9.03 10.75
C GLY A 137 -13.90 10.36 11.41
N GLU A 138 -13.31 10.67 12.54
CA GLU A 138 -13.53 11.93 13.28
C GLU A 138 -12.55 13.04 12.83
N GLN A 139 -11.56 12.69 12.02
CA GLN A 139 -10.51 13.60 11.54
C GLN A 139 -9.73 14.24 12.71
N GLU A 140 -9.52 13.49 13.79
CA GLU A 140 -8.81 13.96 14.98
C GLU A 140 -7.41 13.34 15.05
N LEU A 141 -6.43 14.21 15.27
CA LEU A 141 -5.03 13.85 15.47
C LEU A 141 -4.63 14.18 16.90
N GLN A 142 -4.15 13.18 17.63
CA GLN A 142 -3.85 13.27 19.06
C GLN A 142 -2.41 12.81 19.36
N CYS A 143 -1.74 13.56 20.24
CA CYS A 143 -0.51 13.18 20.94
C CYS A 143 -0.53 13.86 22.33
N GLU A 144 0.26 14.90 22.57
CA GLU A 144 0.18 15.72 23.79
C GLU A 144 -1.07 16.60 23.80
N ASN A 145 -1.51 17.02 22.62
CA ASN A 145 -2.72 17.79 22.38
C ASN A 145 -3.55 17.09 21.29
N THR A 146 -4.80 17.53 21.13
CA THR A 146 -5.70 17.05 20.07
C THR A 146 -6.00 18.20 19.11
N ILE A 147 -5.89 17.95 17.82
CA ILE A 147 -6.25 18.91 16.77
C ILE A 147 -7.09 18.23 15.70
N ARG A 148 -7.86 19.02 14.96
CA ARG A 148 -8.68 18.53 13.86
C ARG A 148 -7.95 18.69 12.52
N LEU A 149 -8.04 17.67 11.69
CA LEU A 149 -7.53 17.65 10.32
C LEU A 149 -8.65 17.95 9.32
N ALA A 150 -8.30 18.50 8.15
CA ALA A 150 -9.20 18.47 7.00
C ALA A 150 -9.26 17.05 6.43
N GLY A 151 -10.35 16.70 5.70
CA GLY A 151 -10.55 15.34 5.20
C GLY A 151 -9.38 14.81 4.37
N LYS A 152 -8.82 15.63 3.47
CA LYS A 152 -7.65 15.23 2.65
C LYS A 152 -6.35 15.15 3.45
N GLU A 153 -6.18 15.96 4.49
CA GLU A 153 -5.05 15.84 5.43
C GLU A 153 -5.13 14.53 6.23
N ALA A 154 -6.32 14.17 6.71
CA ALA A 154 -6.53 12.91 7.44
C ALA A 154 -6.27 11.69 6.53
N LYS A 155 -6.77 11.71 5.28
CA LYS A 155 -6.46 10.68 4.28
C LYS A 155 -4.96 10.56 4.00
N MET A 156 -4.27 11.68 3.78
CA MET A 156 -2.83 11.69 3.50
C MET A 156 -2.03 11.18 4.70
N LEU A 157 -2.34 11.64 5.90
CA LEU A 157 -1.64 11.19 7.11
C LEU A 157 -1.90 9.70 7.40
N ALA A 158 -3.14 9.22 7.20
CA ALA A 158 -3.48 7.81 7.33
C ALA A 158 -2.63 6.95 6.37
N PHE A 159 -2.46 7.39 5.13
CA PHE A 159 -1.65 6.69 4.15
C PHE A 159 -0.16 6.68 4.54
N PHE A 160 0.36 7.78 5.06
CA PHE A 160 1.70 7.82 5.63
C PHE A 160 1.86 6.86 6.82
N MET A 161 0.93 6.83 7.76
CA MET A 161 0.99 5.96 8.94
C MET A 161 0.92 4.48 8.59
N LEU A 162 0.11 4.11 7.60
CA LEU A 162 0.01 2.73 7.08
C LEU A 162 1.27 2.28 6.34
N ASN A 163 2.04 3.22 5.82
CA ASN A 163 3.26 3.00 5.05
C ASN A 163 4.47 3.69 5.69
N HIS A 164 4.51 3.78 7.03
CA HIS A 164 5.63 4.40 7.72
C HIS A 164 6.97 3.75 7.34
N ASP A 165 8.01 4.54 7.34
CA ASP A 165 9.37 4.20 6.92
C ASP A 165 9.54 3.80 5.43
N LYS A 166 8.48 3.93 4.62
CA LYS A 166 8.54 3.71 3.17
C LYS A 166 8.53 5.04 2.41
N GLU A 167 9.25 5.05 1.30
CA GLU A 167 9.23 6.15 0.34
C GLU A 167 7.91 6.14 -0.44
N LEU A 168 7.17 7.24 -0.36
CA LEU A 168 5.93 7.46 -1.11
C LEU A 168 6.17 8.56 -2.15
N SER A 169 6.01 8.23 -3.42
CA SER A 169 6.13 9.23 -4.49
C SER A 169 4.99 10.24 -4.43
N THR A 170 5.23 11.43 -4.96
CA THR A 170 4.22 12.49 -5.12
C THR A 170 2.98 11.95 -5.83
N GLN A 171 3.18 11.17 -6.90
CA GLN A 171 2.09 10.53 -7.64
C GLN A 171 1.27 9.56 -6.78
N GLN A 172 1.90 8.71 -5.97
CA GLN A 172 1.19 7.79 -5.08
C GLN A 172 0.32 8.54 -4.05
N LEU A 173 0.89 9.58 -3.43
CA LEU A 173 0.16 10.44 -2.49
C LEU A 173 -1.02 11.13 -3.18
N PHE A 174 -0.82 11.67 -4.38
CA PHE A 174 -1.86 12.34 -5.15
C PHE A 174 -3.00 11.39 -5.51
N GLU A 175 -2.68 10.24 -6.10
CA GLU A 175 -3.68 9.23 -6.48
C GLU A 175 -4.47 8.70 -5.27
N HIS A 176 -3.80 8.51 -4.11
CA HIS A 176 -4.48 8.05 -2.91
C HIS A 176 -5.44 9.10 -2.35
N VAL A 177 -5.06 10.37 -2.34
CA VAL A 177 -5.85 11.45 -1.71
C VAL A 177 -6.93 12.00 -2.63
N TRP A 178 -6.62 12.18 -3.94
CA TRP A 178 -7.51 12.79 -4.94
C TRP A 178 -8.00 11.83 -6.02
N GLY A 179 -7.54 10.58 -6.06
CA GLY A 179 -7.82 9.66 -7.16
C GLY A 179 -9.30 9.52 -7.53
N ALA A 180 -10.21 9.62 -6.55
CA ALA A 180 -11.65 9.61 -6.78
C ALA A 180 -12.20 10.97 -7.23
N ASP A 181 -11.52 12.07 -6.91
CA ASP A 181 -12.01 13.44 -7.07
C ASP A 181 -11.25 14.22 -8.16
N LYS A 182 -10.19 13.64 -8.74
CA LYS A 182 -9.27 14.34 -9.66
C LYS A 182 -9.94 14.97 -10.88
N ASP A 183 -11.08 14.45 -11.30
CA ASP A 183 -11.85 14.99 -12.43
C ASP A 183 -12.82 16.12 -12.00
N GLN A 184 -12.97 16.37 -10.70
CA GLN A 184 -13.86 17.38 -10.14
C GLN A 184 -13.12 18.61 -9.60
N GLU A 185 -11.83 18.47 -9.32
CA GLU A 185 -10.99 19.54 -8.79
C GLU A 185 -9.87 19.87 -9.77
N ASP A 186 -9.59 21.17 -9.96
CA ASP A 186 -8.46 21.66 -10.76
C ASP A 186 -7.17 21.61 -9.89
N VAL A 187 -6.74 20.39 -9.55
CA VAL A 187 -5.58 20.11 -8.69
C VAL A 187 -4.57 19.24 -9.42
N ASP A 188 -3.31 19.46 -9.12
CA ASP A 188 -2.18 18.67 -9.64
C ASP A 188 -1.29 18.18 -8.48
N GLU A 189 -0.24 17.44 -8.81
CA GLU A 189 0.69 16.89 -7.83
C GLU A 189 1.42 17.95 -6.99
N GLY A 190 1.45 19.21 -7.41
CA GLY A 190 2.05 20.34 -6.66
C GLY A 190 1.34 20.59 -5.32
N TYR A 191 0.06 20.23 -5.21
CA TYR A 191 -0.69 20.34 -3.96
C TYR A 191 -0.14 19.44 -2.85
N ILE A 192 0.56 18.34 -3.19
CA ILE A 192 1.16 17.44 -2.20
C ILE A 192 2.12 18.17 -1.29
N PHE A 193 2.99 19.04 -1.83
CA PHE A 193 3.94 19.81 -1.03
C PHE A 193 3.23 20.72 -0.01
N ILE A 194 2.13 21.33 -0.40
CA ILE A 194 1.33 22.22 0.46
C ILE A 194 0.72 21.40 1.62
N TYR A 195 0.09 20.26 1.33
CA TYR A 195 -0.52 19.41 2.34
C TYR A 195 0.51 18.77 3.26
N VAL A 196 1.66 18.34 2.75
CA VAL A 196 2.79 17.87 3.57
C VAL A 196 3.26 18.99 4.52
N SER A 197 3.34 20.22 4.05
CA SER A 197 3.72 21.37 4.90
C SER A 197 2.71 21.60 6.02
N TYR A 198 1.41 21.49 5.75
CA TYR A 198 0.37 21.57 6.78
C TYR A 198 0.47 20.43 7.79
N LEU A 199 0.68 19.19 7.33
CA LEU A 199 0.85 18.04 8.21
C LEU A 199 2.08 18.17 9.10
N ARG A 200 3.22 18.66 8.59
CA ARG A 200 4.42 18.94 9.39
C ARG A 200 4.14 19.94 10.52
N GLN A 201 3.46 21.04 10.21
CA GLN A 201 3.08 22.03 11.22
C GLN A 201 2.15 21.45 12.29
N LYS A 202 1.18 20.61 11.87
CA LYS A 202 0.23 19.98 12.78
C LYS A 202 0.88 18.92 13.66
N LEU A 203 1.77 18.09 13.12
CA LEU A 203 2.55 17.12 13.91
C LEU A 203 3.42 17.84 14.96
N GLN A 204 4.07 18.94 14.59
CA GLN A 204 4.84 19.76 15.51
C GLN A 204 3.95 20.38 16.60
N ALA A 205 2.77 20.91 16.24
CA ALA A 205 1.85 21.56 17.17
C ALA A 205 1.31 20.63 18.25
N ILE A 206 1.20 19.32 17.98
CA ILE A 206 0.75 18.32 18.98
C ILE A 206 1.90 17.66 19.74
N GLY A 207 3.15 18.07 19.55
CA GLY A 207 4.31 17.44 20.16
C GLY A 207 4.56 16.01 19.68
N ALA A 208 4.25 15.73 18.41
CA ALA A 208 4.41 14.40 17.85
C ALA A 208 5.88 13.98 17.78
N ASN A 209 6.14 12.70 18.04
CA ASN A 209 7.44 12.07 17.80
C ASN A 209 7.54 11.50 16.37
N LEU A 210 6.86 12.12 15.41
CA LEU A 210 6.84 11.76 14.00
C LEU A 210 7.30 12.92 13.13
N GLU A 211 8.03 12.62 12.06
CA GLU A 211 8.40 13.61 11.06
C GLU A 211 8.12 13.09 9.64
N ILE A 212 7.76 14.00 8.74
CA ILE A 212 7.65 13.71 7.30
C ILE A 212 8.92 14.23 6.63
N ILE A 213 9.76 13.32 6.16
CA ILE A 213 11.02 13.60 5.46
C ILE A 213 10.73 13.68 3.97
N GLY A 214 11.40 14.56 3.23
CA GLY A 214 11.28 14.75 1.79
C GLY A 214 11.18 16.23 1.40
N GLN A 215 11.35 16.51 0.11
CA GLN A 215 11.33 17.86 -0.45
C GLN A 215 10.33 17.93 -1.62
N GLU A 216 9.98 19.14 -2.03
CA GLU A 216 9.14 19.38 -3.20
C GLU A 216 9.70 18.67 -4.43
N GLY A 217 8.82 17.94 -5.15
CA GLY A 217 9.20 17.18 -6.34
C GLY A 217 9.94 15.86 -6.08
N SER A 218 10.14 15.48 -4.80
CA SER A 218 10.71 14.18 -4.42
C SER A 218 9.69 13.28 -3.76
N SER A 219 10.10 12.06 -3.37
CA SER A 219 9.30 11.20 -2.50
C SER A 219 9.31 11.71 -1.06
N TYR A 220 8.30 11.29 -0.30
CA TYR A 220 8.13 11.61 1.10
C TYR A 220 8.06 10.34 1.94
N LYS A 221 8.56 10.41 3.18
CA LYS A 221 8.54 9.31 4.13
C LYS A 221 8.15 9.82 5.52
N LEU A 222 7.23 9.12 6.19
CA LEU A 222 6.93 9.34 7.60
C LEU A 222 7.80 8.42 8.44
N SER A 223 8.53 8.97 9.40
CA SER A 223 9.38 8.20 10.33
C SER A 223 9.20 8.66 11.76
N GLU A 224 9.47 7.75 12.71
CA GLU A 224 9.55 8.12 14.12
C GLU A 224 10.86 8.85 14.40
N ILE A 225 10.77 9.96 15.14
CA ILE A 225 11.94 10.65 15.67
C ILE A 225 12.38 9.84 16.90
N ASN A 226 13.45 9.06 16.76
CA ASN A 226 14.09 8.38 17.87
C ASN A 226 14.64 9.46 18.82
N GLY A 227 13.96 9.69 19.93
CA GLY A 227 14.48 10.54 21.00
C GLY A 227 15.77 9.93 21.52
N GLY A 228 16.89 10.65 21.37
CA GLY A 228 18.16 10.32 21.99
C GLY A 228 18.08 10.42 23.50
#